data_7eb9e7620600133e28bdd0d83e26c3dc
#
_entry.id   7eb9e7620600133e28bdd0d83e26c3dc
#
_cell.length_a   1.000
_cell.length_b   1.000
_cell.length_c   1.000
_cell.angle_alpha   90.00
_cell.angle_beta   90.00
_cell.angle_gamma   90.00
#
_symmetry.space_group_name_H-M   'P 1'
#
loop_
_entity.id
_entity.type
_entity.pdbx_description
1 polymer ?
#
loop_
_entity_poly.entity_id
_entity_poly.type
_entity_poly.pdbx_seq_one_letter_code
_entity_poly.pdbx_strand_id
1 'polypeptide(L)'
;MKIGVVGAGISGLAISLAAEKAGHEVVIFESESDIGGRMSSIRFGPYILDIGFHVLHTAYPSLHRWIDFSKLEFKEMEKCTESIDPDTGKRKLLADAISMPLKLLPTLRANGFTGWP
;
A
#
# COMPACT_ATOMS: atom_id res chain seq x y z
N MET A 1 -1.05 -33.56 2.46
CA MET A 1 -2.52 -33.43 2.22
C MET A 1 -2.71 -32.53 1.01
N LYS A 2 -3.94 -32.57 0.44
CA LYS A 2 -4.35 -31.61 -0.58
C LYS A 2 -5.18 -30.51 0.08
N ILE A 3 -4.81 -29.25 -0.14
CA ILE A 3 -5.42 -28.07 0.50
C ILE A 3 -6.00 -27.17 -0.62
N GLY A 4 -7.28 -26.83 -0.50
CA GLY A 4 -7.92 -25.83 -1.34
C GLY A 4 -7.89 -24.47 -0.64
N VAL A 5 -7.40 -23.44 -1.33
CA VAL A 5 -7.41 -22.05 -0.86
C VAL A 5 -8.36 -21.24 -1.74
N VAL A 6 -9.30 -20.51 -1.12
CA VAL A 6 -10.25 -19.66 -1.84
C VAL A 6 -9.77 -18.23 -1.78
N GLY A 7 -9.53 -17.66 -2.95
CA GLY A 7 -9.03 -16.31 -3.16
C GLY A 7 -7.50 -16.24 -3.29
N ALA A 8 -7.02 -15.62 -4.38
CA ALA A 8 -5.60 -15.39 -4.66
C ALA A 8 -5.15 -13.96 -4.31
N GLY A 9 -5.75 -13.35 -3.31
CA GLY A 9 -5.22 -12.14 -2.69
C GLY A 9 -3.98 -12.44 -1.85
N ILE A 10 -3.34 -11.40 -1.29
CA ILE A 10 -2.06 -11.55 -0.55
C ILE A 10 -2.13 -12.59 0.59
N SER A 11 -3.27 -12.67 1.29
CA SER A 11 -3.47 -13.65 2.38
C SER A 11 -3.55 -15.08 1.85
N GLY A 12 -4.30 -15.31 0.77
CA GLY A 12 -4.41 -16.62 0.14
C GLY A 12 -3.08 -17.09 -0.42
N LEU A 13 -2.34 -16.20 -1.08
CA LEU A 13 -0.99 -16.49 -1.59
C LEU A 13 -0.01 -16.82 -0.46
N ALA A 14 -0.02 -16.07 0.65
CA ALA A 14 0.85 -16.33 1.79
C ALA A 14 0.55 -17.69 2.46
N ILE A 15 -0.73 -18.03 2.62
CA ILE A 15 -1.15 -19.34 3.16
C ILE A 15 -0.74 -20.46 2.21
N SER A 16 -0.93 -20.28 0.91
CA SER A 16 -0.54 -21.27 -0.10
C SER A 16 0.95 -21.57 -0.05
N LEU A 17 1.79 -20.53 -0.03
CA LEU A 17 3.24 -20.67 0.11
C LEU A 17 3.64 -21.36 1.43
N ALA A 18 2.94 -21.04 2.53
CA ALA A 18 3.20 -21.70 3.81
C ALA A 18 2.86 -23.19 3.78
N ALA A 19 1.73 -23.54 3.17
CA ALA A 19 1.28 -24.92 3.03
C ALA A 19 2.20 -25.74 2.11
N GLU A 20 2.65 -25.18 0.98
CA GLU A 20 3.62 -25.80 0.09
C GLU A 20 4.95 -26.05 0.79
N LYS A 21 5.46 -25.06 1.55
CA LYS A 21 6.69 -25.23 2.36
C LYS A 21 6.55 -26.30 3.43
N ALA A 22 5.32 -26.57 3.89
CA ALA A 22 5.02 -27.65 4.82
C ALA A 22 4.82 -29.03 4.12
N GLY A 23 5.02 -29.13 2.82
CA GLY A 23 4.92 -30.35 2.04
C GLY A 23 3.48 -30.73 1.65
N HIS A 24 2.58 -29.77 1.57
CA HIS A 24 1.22 -30.00 1.13
C HIS A 24 1.04 -29.65 -0.36
N GLU A 25 0.14 -30.34 -1.03
CA GLU A 25 -0.35 -29.97 -2.36
C GLU A 25 -1.39 -28.88 -2.21
N VAL A 26 -1.23 -27.74 -2.92
CA VAL A 26 -2.14 -26.61 -2.82
C VAL A 26 -2.82 -26.32 -4.15
N VAL A 27 -4.12 -26.05 -4.08
CA VAL A 27 -4.91 -25.56 -5.21
C VAL A 27 -5.59 -24.27 -4.80
N ILE A 28 -5.37 -23.21 -5.57
CA ILE A 28 -5.99 -21.90 -5.33
C ILE A 28 -7.18 -21.74 -6.28
N PHE A 29 -8.31 -21.32 -5.71
CA PHE A 29 -9.52 -20.99 -6.46
C PHE A 29 -9.69 -19.46 -6.42
N GLU A 30 -9.61 -18.82 -7.59
CA GLU A 30 -9.78 -17.37 -7.74
C GLU A 30 -10.96 -17.09 -8.67
N SER A 31 -11.76 -16.08 -8.34
CA SER A 31 -12.92 -15.67 -9.14
C SER A 31 -12.55 -14.76 -10.30
N GLU A 32 -11.49 -14.00 -10.14
CA GLU A 32 -11.02 -13.05 -11.14
C GLU A 32 -10.01 -13.69 -12.10
N SER A 33 -9.78 -13.04 -13.23
CA SER A 33 -8.78 -13.48 -14.22
C SER A 33 -7.35 -13.36 -13.72
N ASP A 34 -7.11 -12.46 -12.77
CA ASP A 34 -5.79 -12.12 -12.27
C ASP A 34 -5.70 -12.29 -10.75
N ILE A 35 -4.49 -12.65 -10.31
CA ILE A 35 -4.18 -12.78 -8.89
C ILE A 35 -3.85 -11.42 -8.25
N GLY A 36 -3.87 -11.35 -6.91
CA GLY A 36 -3.46 -10.17 -6.16
C GLY A 36 -4.60 -9.48 -5.40
N GLY A 37 -5.83 -9.60 -5.88
CA GLY A 37 -7.00 -8.98 -5.26
C GLY A 37 -6.84 -7.46 -5.13
N ARG A 38 -6.93 -6.91 -3.92
CA ARG A 38 -6.75 -5.48 -3.66
C ARG A 38 -5.33 -4.95 -3.87
N MET A 39 -4.36 -5.83 -4.05
CA MET A 39 -2.96 -5.48 -4.37
C MET A 39 -2.66 -5.61 -5.86
N SER A 40 -3.67 -5.85 -6.69
CA SER A 40 -3.49 -5.94 -8.13
C SER A 40 -3.40 -4.57 -8.78
N SER A 41 -2.77 -4.53 -9.95
CA SER A 41 -2.62 -3.34 -10.78
C SER A 41 -3.13 -3.63 -12.17
N ILE A 42 -3.69 -2.62 -12.83
CA ILE A 42 -4.14 -2.69 -14.22
C ILE A 42 -3.22 -1.85 -15.11
N ARG A 43 -3.04 -2.30 -16.35
CA ARG A 43 -2.36 -1.50 -17.37
C ARG A 43 -3.38 -0.69 -18.16
N PHE A 44 -3.13 0.61 -18.23
CA PHE A 44 -3.91 1.52 -19.06
C PHE A 44 -2.96 2.31 -19.97
N GLY A 45 -2.79 1.85 -21.19
CA GLY A 45 -1.79 2.38 -22.10
C GLY A 45 -0.37 2.25 -21.53
N PRO A 46 0.39 3.35 -21.42
CA PRO A 46 1.72 3.34 -20.81
C PRO A 46 1.71 3.37 -19.27
N TYR A 47 0.54 3.47 -18.63
CA TYR A 47 0.40 3.63 -17.19
C TYR A 47 0.11 2.29 -16.51
N ILE A 48 0.59 2.16 -15.27
CA ILE A 48 0.21 1.10 -14.34
C ILE A 48 -0.59 1.77 -13.22
N LEU A 49 -1.81 1.32 -13.02
CA LEU A 49 -2.74 1.85 -12.02
C LEU A 49 -3.02 0.77 -10.98
N ASP A 50 -2.70 1.03 -9.74
CA ASP A 50 -3.02 0.13 -8.63
C ASP A 50 -4.51 0.23 -8.27
N ILE A 51 -5.16 -0.92 -8.10
CA ILE A 51 -6.61 -0.98 -7.82
C ILE A 51 -6.90 -0.55 -6.37
N GLY A 52 -5.98 -0.78 -5.46
CA GLY A 52 -6.20 -0.52 -4.04
C GLY A 52 -5.04 0.16 -3.33
N PHE A 53 -4.07 -0.59 -2.91
CA PHE A 53 -3.03 -0.14 -1.99
C PHE A 53 -1.83 0.45 -2.73
N HIS A 54 -1.49 1.70 -2.40
CA HIS A 54 -0.33 2.39 -2.98
C HIS A 54 0.88 2.43 -2.05
N VAL A 55 0.70 2.05 -0.78
CA VAL A 55 1.74 2.20 0.25
C VAL A 55 1.99 0.88 0.96
N LEU A 56 3.24 0.45 1.00
CA LEU A 56 3.68 -0.69 1.78
C LEU A 56 4.49 -0.20 2.99
N HIS A 57 4.04 -0.55 4.19
CA HIS A 57 4.79 -0.30 5.41
C HIS A 57 5.87 -1.38 5.59
N THR A 58 7.10 -1.07 5.22
CA THR A 58 8.23 -2.01 5.28
C THR A 58 8.62 -2.44 6.69
N ALA A 59 8.13 -1.73 7.72
CA ALA A 59 8.39 -2.05 9.12
C ALA A 59 7.64 -3.27 9.67
N TYR A 60 6.68 -3.85 8.91
CA TYR A 60 5.99 -5.06 9.36
C TYR A 60 6.91 -6.28 9.28
N PRO A 61 7.26 -6.92 10.41
CA PRO A 61 8.19 -8.06 10.42
C PRO A 61 7.71 -9.26 9.60
N SER A 62 6.38 -9.47 9.54
CA SER A 62 5.76 -10.55 8.78
C SER A 62 6.00 -10.44 7.27
N LEU A 63 6.17 -9.25 6.73
CA LEU A 63 6.40 -9.05 5.30
C LEU A 63 7.75 -9.62 4.86
N HIS A 64 8.79 -9.42 5.66
CA HIS A 64 10.14 -9.93 5.39
C HIS A 64 10.23 -11.46 5.27
N ARG A 65 9.21 -12.15 5.78
CA ARG A 65 9.11 -13.62 5.66
C ARG A 65 8.62 -14.08 4.28
N TRP A 66 7.82 -13.25 3.61
CA TRP A 66 7.09 -13.64 2.40
C TRP A 66 7.48 -12.84 1.17
N ILE A 67 8.02 -11.64 1.35
CA ILE A 67 8.35 -10.71 0.27
C ILE A 67 9.87 -10.53 0.21
N ASP A 68 10.42 -10.78 -0.95
CA ASP A 68 11.80 -10.43 -1.26
C ASP A 68 11.87 -8.97 -1.71
N PHE A 69 12.20 -8.10 -0.76
CA PHE A 69 12.27 -6.66 -0.99
C PHE A 69 13.32 -6.25 -2.02
N SER A 70 14.36 -7.07 -2.24
CA SER A 70 15.40 -6.77 -3.23
C SER A 70 14.90 -6.82 -4.68
N LYS A 71 13.76 -7.48 -4.90
CA LYS A 71 13.12 -7.61 -6.21
C LYS A 71 12.05 -6.56 -6.50
N LEU A 72 11.82 -5.65 -5.55
CA LEU A 72 10.80 -4.62 -5.68
C LEU A 72 11.45 -3.25 -5.83
N GLU A 73 10.99 -2.49 -6.82
CA GLU A 73 11.40 -1.11 -7.03
C GLU A 73 10.58 -0.18 -6.13
N PHE A 74 11.06 0.00 -4.88
CA PHE A 74 10.41 0.93 -3.96
C PHE A 74 10.77 2.37 -4.27
N LYS A 75 9.76 3.23 -4.19
CA LYS A 75 9.94 4.67 -4.08
C LYS A 75 9.55 5.10 -2.67
N GLU A 76 10.47 5.74 -1.97
CA GLU A 76 10.15 6.34 -0.68
C GLU A 76 9.18 7.50 -0.90
N MET A 77 8.07 7.48 -0.16
CA MET A 77 7.08 8.55 -0.21
C MET A 77 7.50 9.70 0.71
N GLU A 78 7.24 10.92 0.26
CA GLU A 78 7.39 12.08 1.14
C GLU A 78 6.45 11.97 2.34
N LYS A 79 6.95 12.30 3.53
CA LYS A 79 6.18 12.27 4.78
C LYS A 79 5.27 13.48 4.91
N CYS A 80 4.40 13.65 3.94
CA CYS A 80 3.43 14.72 3.92
C CYS A 80 2.11 14.25 3.31
N THR A 81 1.03 14.93 3.69
CA THR A 81 -0.30 14.74 3.12
C THR A 81 -0.76 16.06 2.53
N GLU A 82 -1.24 16.02 1.30
CA GLU A 82 -1.89 17.15 0.68
C GLU A 82 -3.40 16.89 0.63
N SER A 83 -4.17 17.80 1.19
CA SER A 83 -5.62 17.80 1.11
C SER A 83 -6.07 18.93 0.17
N ILE A 84 -6.99 18.59 -0.71
CA ILE A 84 -7.61 19.56 -1.64
C ILE A 84 -9.05 19.75 -1.22
N ASP A 85 -9.42 20.98 -0.94
CA ASP A 85 -10.80 21.37 -0.68
C ASP A 85 -11.59 21.27 -2.00
N PRO A 86 -12.63 20.42 -2.10
CA PRO A 86 -13.33 20.17 -3.34
C PRO A 86 -14.11 21.40 -3.86
N ASP A 87 -14.55 22.28 -2.97
CA ASP A 87 -15.38 23.43 -3.32
C ASP A 87 -14.53 24.64 -3.75
N THR A 88 -13.38 24.83 -3.13
CA THR A 88 -12.54 26.02 -3.36
C THR A 88 -11.27 25.71 -4.14
N GLY A 89 -10.92 24.44 -4.34
CA GLY A 89 -9.66 23.99 -4.95
C GLY A 89 -8.42 24.34 -4.12
N LYS A 90 -8.59 24.84 -2.89
CA LYS A 90 -7.45 25.21 -2.02
C LYS A 90 -6.73 23.97 -1.54
N ARG A 91 -5.41 24.02 -1.62
CA ARG A 91 -4.53 22.96 -1.15
C ARG A 91 -4.02 23.25 0.26
N LYS A 92 -4.08 22.27 1.12
CA LYS A 92 -3.53 22.28 2.47
C LYS A 92 -2.48 21.20 2.59
N LEU A 93 -1.27 21.56 2.96
CA LEU A 93 -0.17 20.63 3.18
C LEU A 93 0.00 20.36 4.67
N LEU A 94 -0.01 19.09 5.05
CA LEU A 94 0.35 18.61 6.37
C LEU A 94 1.63 17.79 6.25
N ALA A 95 2.73 18.28 6.77
CA ALA A 95 4.02 17.61 6.74
C ALA A 95 4.49 17.23 8.14
N ASP A 96 5.25 16.13 8.23
CA ASP A 96 5.94 15.75 9.47
C ASP A 96 7.04 16.79 9.77
N ALA A 97 6.84 17.54 10.84
CA ALA A 97 7.73 18.62 11.26
C ALA A 97 9.17 18.15 11.56
N ILE A 98 9.33 16.91 12.03
CA ILE A 98 10.64 16.34 12.37
C ILE A 98 11.40 15.95 11.09
N SER A 99 10.72 15.28 10.18
CA SER A 99 11.35 14.80 8.92
C SER A 99 11.46 15.89 7.85
N MET A 100 10.60 16.90 7.89
CA MET A 100 10.51 17.97 6.88
C MET A 100 10.42 19.36 7.51
N PRO A 101 11.46 19.84 8.23
CA PRO A 101 11.39 21.09 8.98
C PRO A 101 11.13 22.33 8.11
N LEU A 102 11.58 22.32 6.85
CA LEU A 102 11.34 23.40 5.90
C LEU A 102 9.87 23.52 5.47
N LYS A 103 9.08 22.44 5.61
CA LYS A 103 7.63 22.44 5.32
C LYS A 103 6.78 22.76 6.57
N LEU A 104 7.40 23.05 7.71
CA LEU A 104 6.67 23.37 8.95
C LEU A 104 5.84 24.66 8.82
N LEU A 105 6.40 25.74 8.28
CA LEU A 105 5.70 26.99 8.12
C LEU A 105 4.45 26.89 7.21
N PRO A 106 4.53 26.27 6.03
CA PRO A 106 3.35 25.99 5.21
C PRO A 106 2.31 25.14 5.95
N THR A 107 2.74 24.13 6.69
CA THR A 107 1.88 23.24 7.48
C THR A 107 1.11 24.03 8.56
N LEU A 108 1.80 24.88 9.32
CA LEU A 108 1.18 25.71 10.36
C LEU A 108 0.17 26.71 9.76
N ARG A 109 0.50 27.31 8.62
CA ARG A 109 -0.41 28.24 7.93
C ARG A 109 -1.64 27.54 7.33
N ALA A 110 -1.43 26.33 6.78
CA ALA A 110 -2.50 25.59 6.13
C ALA A 110 -3.56 25.06 7.09
N ASN A 111 -3.16 24.69 8.30
CA ASN A 111 -4.04 23.99 9.25
C ASN A 111 -4.74 24.92 10.24
N GLY A 112 -4.53 26.25 10.15
CA GLY A 112 -5.21 27.18 11.04
C GLY A 112 -5.06 26.77 12.50
N PHE A 113 -3.84 26.45 12.94
CA PHE A 113 -3.55 26.13 14.34
C PHE A 113 -3.98 27.22 15.33
N THR A 114 -4.52 28.33 14.82
CA THR A 114 -5.14 29.42 15.56
C THR A 114 -6.62 29.17 15.89
N GLY A 115 -7.18 28.02 15.56
CA GLY A 115 -8.61 27.74 15.67
C GLY A 115 -8.97 26.34 16.18
N TRP A 116 -8.25 25.82 17.19
CA TRP A 116 -8.82 24.74 17.97
C TRP A 116 -9.84 25.35 18.96
N PRO A 117 -11.11 24.86 18.99
CA PRO A 117 -12.08 25.28 19.99
C PRO A 117 -11.67 24.89 21.39
#